data_d885cb4765d98e404bb579dab56df103
#
_entry.id   d885cb4765d98e404bb579dab56df103
#
_cell.length_a   1.000
_cell.length_b   1.000
_cell.length_c   1.000
_cell.angle_alpha   90.00
_cell.angle_beta   90.00
_cell.angle_gamma   90.00
#
_symmetry.space_group_name_H-M   'P 1'
#
loop_
_entity.id
_entity.type
_entity.pdbx_description
1 polymer ?
#
loop_
_entity_poly.entity_id
_entity_poly.type
_entity_poly.pdbx_seq_one_letter_code
_entity_poly.pdbx_strand_id
1 'polypeptide(L)'
;QLQVEVTFSGERIVNTGLSKTGCPYVWGSTGPNSFDCSGFTQWVYRQNGIYIPRTSSEQKAAAKKVVSLSELEVGDILWRSGHVGIYIGNGQYVHAPHTGDVVKVSSGVGKFTCGLRYQ
;
A
#
# COMPACT_ATOMS: atom_id res chain seq x y z
N GLN A 1 -9.51 5.59 30.30
CA GLN A 1 -9.18 5.54 29.79
C GLN A 1 -9.01 5.46 28.87
N LEU A 2 -9.05 5.48 28.50
CA LEU A 2 -8.80 5.19 27.62
C LEU A 2 -7.77 5.08 27.13
N GLN A 3 -7.69 4.55 26.88
CA GLN A 3 -6.63 4.49 26.35
C GLN A 3 -6.62 4.53 25.04
N VAL A 4 -5.96 5.25 24.63
CA VAL A 4 -5.92 5.19 23.32
C VAL A 4 -4.84 4.38 22.94
N GLU A 5 -5.08 3.45 22.18
CA GLU A 5 -4.14 2.68 21.74
C GLU A 5 -3.44 3.29 20.68
N VAL A 6 -2.21 3.28 20.58
CA VAL A 6 -1.47 3.76 19.54
C VAL A 6 -1.12 2.62 18.72
N THR A 7 -2.06 1.96 18.27
CA THR A 7 -1.80 0.81 17.48
C THR A 7 -1.79 1.18 16.04
N PHE A 8 -1.33 0.30 15.21
CA PHE A 8 -1.41 0.39 13.78
C PHE A 8 -2.85 0.63 13.42
N SER A 9 -3.08 1.49 12.49
CA SER A 9 -4.41 1.77 12.01
C SER A 9 -4.43 1.67 10.50
N GLY A 10 -5.18 0.72 10.00
CA GLY A 10 -5.38 0.57 8.56
C GLY A 10 -6.00 1.81 7.96
N GLU A 11 -6.87 2.48 8.68
CA GLU A 11 -7.47 3.71 8.19
C GLU A 11 -6.46 4.82 7.99
N ARG A 12 -5.47 4.91 8.87
CA ARG A 12 -4.42 5.92 8.71
C ARG A 12 -3.57 5.65 7.49
N ILE A 13 -3.28 4.40 7.24
CA ILE A 13 -2.55 3.99 6.04
C ILE A 13 -3.35 4.41 4.80
N VAL A 14 -4.64 4.11 4.78
CA VAL A 14 -5.50 4.45 3.66
C VAL A 14 -5.57 5.96 3.46
N ASN A 15 -5.78 6.70 4.53
CA ASN A 15 -5.89 8.16 4.43
C ASN A 15 -4.61 8.79 3.89
N THR A 16 -3.46 8.29 4.34
CA THR A 16 -2.17 8.76 3.85
C THR A 16 -2.04 8.48 2.35
N GLY A 17 -2.40 7.28 1.93
CA GLY A 17 -2.33 6.91 0.51
C GLY A 17 -3.28 7.74 -0.34
N LEU A 18 -4.51 7.93 0.11
CA LEU A 18 -5.49 8.71 -0.63
C LEU A 18 -5.09 10.18 -0.77
N SER A 19 -4.35 10.71 0.20
CA SER A 19 -3.89 12.09 0.14
C SER A 19 -2.92 12.34 -1.01
N LYS A 20 -2.38 11.28 -1.60
CA LYS A 20 -1.42 11.39 -2.70
C LYS A 20 -2.01 11.07 -4.07
N THR A 21 -3.32 10.89 -4.17
CA THR A 21 -3.95 10.68 -5.46
C THR A 21 -3.65 11.88 -6.38
N GLY A 22 -3.37 11.60 -7.62
CA GLY A 22 -2.97 12.62 -8.59
C GLY A 22 -1.48 12.84 -8.72
N CYS A 23 -0.67 12.35 -7.79
CA CYS A 23 0.79 12.46 -7.92
C CYS A 23 1.28 11.57 -9.05
N PRO A 24 2.23 12.05 -9.86
CA PRO A 24 2.66 11.27 -11.03
C PRO A 24 3.46 10.04 -10.66
N TYR A 25 3.30 9.01 -11.48
CA TYR A 25 4.15 7.83 -11.40
C TYR A 25 5.50 8.16 -12.05
N VAL A 26 6.57 7.91 -11.33
CA VAL A 26 7.92 8.07 -11.86
C VAL A 26 8.75 6.87 -11.41
N TRP A 27 9.31 6.14 -12.35
CA TRP A 27 10.12 4.96 -12.04
C TRP A 27 11.25 5.33 -11.08
N GLY A 28 11.40 4.56 -10.03
CA GLY A 28 12.45 4.77 -9.03
C GLY A 28 12.12 5.82 -7.97
N SER A 29 10.94 6.45 -8.06
CA SER A 29 10.60 7.53 -7.14
C SER A 29 9.92 7.01 -5.87
N THR A 30 10.26 7.61 -4.73
CA THR A 30 9.76 7.21 -3.43
C THR A 30 9.03 8.32 -2.69
N GLY A 31 8.59 9.34 -3.41
CA GLY A 31 7.83 10.44 -2.83
C GLY A 31 8.69 11.64 -2.47
N PRO A 32 8.08 12.67 -1.93
CA PRO A 32 6.68 12.78 -1.55
C PRO A 32 5.73 13.21 -2.67
N ASN A 33 6.25 13.56 -3.82
CA ASN A 33 5.43 14.15 -4.90
C ASN A 33 5.36 13.31 -6.15
N SER A 34 6.07 12.22 -6.19
CA SER A 34 6.02 11.23 -7.27
C SER A 34 6.39 9.87 -6.71
N PHE A 35 5.93 8.81 -7.34
CA PHE A 35 6.11 7.47 -6.79
C PHE A 35 6.15 6.41 -7.88
N ASP A 36 6.90 5.33 -7.67
CA ASP A 36 6.60 4.09 -8.39
C ASP A 36 5.76 3.22 -7.46
N CYS A 37 5.37 2.01 -7.88
CA CYS A 37 4.38 1.23 -7.12
C CYS A 37 4.88 0.86 -5.72
N SER A 38 6.07 0.34 -5.61
CA SER A 38 6.63 -0.06 -4.32
C SER A 38 7.14 1.14 -3.53
N GLY A 39 7.57 2.20 -4.21
CA GLY A 39 7.93 3.46 -3.56
C GLY A 39 6.73 4.11 -2.90
N PHE A 40 5.57 4.00 -3.53
CA PHE A 40 4.32 4.51 -2.95
C PHE A 40 3.97 3.78 -1.65
N THR A 41 3.95 2.46 -1.67
CA THR A 41 3.63 1.68 -0.46
C THR A 41 4.68 1.93 0.62
N GLN A 42 5.95 2.00 0.25
CA GLN A 42 7.02 2.28 1.21
C GLN A 42 6.83 3.63 1.87
N TRP A 43 6.55 4.66 1.07
CA TRP A 43 6.38 6.02 1.61
C TRP A 43 5.17 6.11 2.54
N VAL A 44 4.04 5.55 2.12
CA VAL A 44 2.81 5.59 2.92
C VAL A 44 3.01 4.91 4.27
N TYR A 45 3.63 3.74 4.27
CA TYR A 45 3.88 3.01 5.52
C TYR A 45 4.86 3.78 6.41
N ARG A 46 5.90 4.36 5.80
CA ARG A 46 6.87 5.15 6.58
C ARG A 46 6.20 6.34 7.25
N GLN A 47 5.28 7.00 6.59
CA GLN A 47 4.57 8.14 7.20
C GLN A 47 3.77 7.71 8.42
N ASN A 48 3.51 6.43 8.57
CA ASN A 48 2.78 5.88 9.71
C ASN A 48 3.69 5.10 10.65
N GLY A 49 5.00 5.32 10.54
CA GLY A 49 5.97 4.74 11.47
C GLY A 49 6.38 3.32 11.19
N ILE A 50 6.04 2.78 10.02
CA ILE A 50 6.36 1.41 9.68
C ILE A 50 7.32 1.39 8.50
N TYR A 51 8.51 0.82 8.71
CA TYR A 51 9.50 0.74 7.65
C TYR A 51 9.37 -0.58 6.93
N ILE A 52 9.18 -0.52 5.61
CA ILE A 52 9.11 -1.70 4.78
C ILE A 52 10.16 -1.60 3.67
N PRO A 53 10.58 -2.72 3.08
CA PRO A 53 11.62 -2.69 2.06
C PRO A 53 11.23 -1.94 0.81
N ARG A 54 12.20 -1.68 -0.05
CA ARG A 54 12.03 -0.84 -1.23
C ARG A 54 11.26 -1.47 -2.38
N THR A 55 11.46 -2.78 -2.61
CA THR A 55 10.88 -3.44 -3.77
C THR A 55 9.67 -4.29 -3.39
N SER A 56 8.82 -4.57 -4.38
CA SER A 56 7.62 -5.37 -4.12
C SER A 56 7.97 -6.77 -3.62
N SER A 57 8.99 -7.42 -4.18
CA SER A 57 9.36 -8.76 -3.73
C SER A 57 9.93 -8.75 -2.32
N GLU A 58 10.72 -7.73 -2.00
CA GLU A 58 11.25 -7.61 -0.65
C GLU A 58 10.14 -7.28 0.36
N GLN A 59 9.16 -6.51 -0.05
CA GLN A 59 8.03 -6.19 0.83
C GLN A 59 7.26 -7.47 1.19
N LYS A 60 7.11 -8.38 0.23
CA LYS A 60 6.47 -9.65 0.55
C LYS A 60 7.32 -10.48 1.49
N ALA A 61 8.62 -10.54 1.24
CA ALA A 61 9.53 -11.34 2.06
C ALA A 61 9.58 -10.84 3.51
N ALA A 62 9.42 -9.54 3.73
CA ALA A 62 9.50 -8.96 5.07
C ALA A 62 8.15 -8.87 5.78
N ALA A 63 7.05 -9.17 5.11
CA ALA A 63 5.72 -9.05 5.71
C ALA A 63 5.60 -9.99 6.91
N LYS A 64 4.97 -9.48 7.97
CA LYS A 64 4.77 -10.27 9.15
C LYS A 64 3.80 -11.41 8.86
N LYS A 65 2.83 -11.16 7.98
CA LYS A 65 1.83 -12.15 7.64
C LYS A 65 1.42 -11.96 6.19
N VAL A 66 1.30 -13.05 5.45
CA VAL A 66 0.74 -13.06 4.11
C VAL A 66 -0.67 -13.60 4.23
N VAL A 67 -1.65 -12.88 3.75
CA VAL A 67 -3.06 -13.26 3.90
C VAL A 67 -3.69 -13.52 2.54
N SER A 68 -4.74 -14.33 2.53
CA SER A 68 -5.47 -14.59 1.30
C SER A 68 -6.32 -13.38 0.95
N LEU A 69 -6.76 -13.30 -0.29
CA LEU A 69 -7.61 -12.18 -0.72
C LEU A 69 -8.97 -12.16 0.00
N SER A 70 -9.39 -13.29 0.53
CA SER A 70 -10.64 -13.35 1.29
C SER A 70 -10.49 -12.83 2.72
N GLU A 71 -9.25 -12.60 3.16
CA GLU A 71 -8.99 -12.15 4.53
C GLU A 71 -8.39 -10.75 4.59
N LEU A 72 -8.51 -10.00 3.51
CA LEU A 72 -7.96 -8.65 3.46
C LEU A 72 -8.60 -7.74 4.49
N GLU A 73 -7.77 -6.88 5.06
CA GLU A 73 -8.22 -5.81 5.93
C GLU A 73 -7.75 -4.48 5.36
N VAL A 74 -8.49 -3.43 5.62
CA VAL A 74 -8.15 -2.09 5.16
C VAL A 74 -6.73 -1.75 5.62
N GLY A 75 -5.93 -1.25 4.70
CA GLY A 75 -4.52 -0.93 4.96
C GLY A 75 -3.53 -2.01 4.58
N ASP A 76 -4.00 -3.22 4.27
CA ASP A 76 -3.10 -4.27 3.81
C ASP A 76 -2.51 -3.90 2.46
N ILE A 77 -1.30 -4.37 2.20
CA ILE A 77 -0.68 -4.22 0.88
C ILE A 77 -1.19 -5.36 0.00
N LEU A 78 -1.76 -5.03 -1.14
CA LEU A 78 -2.10 -6.01 -2.16
C LEU A 78 -0.84 -6.29 -2.97
N TRP A 79 -0.55 -7.55 -3.19
CA TRP A 79 0.68 -7.97 -3.85
C TRP A 79 0.45 -8.92 -5.00
N ARG A 80 1.16 -8.67 -6.10
CA ARG A 80 1.37 -9.65 -7.15
C ARG A 80 2.78 -9.44 -7.69
N SER A 81 3.27 -10.37 -8.47
CA SER A 81 4.61 -10.21 -9.03
C SER A 81 4.69 -8.91 -9.81
N GLY A 82 5.59 -8.04 -9.40
CA GLY A 82 5.85 -6.78 -10.08
C GLY A 82 4.93 -5.61 -9.75
N HIS A 83 3.98 -5.79 -8.83
CA HIS A 83 3.09 -4.68 -8.50
C HIS A 83 2.53 -4.79 -7.09
N VAL A 84 2.31 -3.64 -6.45
CA VAL A 84 1.69 -3.56 -5.14
C VAL A 84 0.73 -2.38 -5.10
N GLY A 85 -0.22 -2.44 -4.19
CA GLY A 85 -1.16 -1.36 -3.92
C GLY A 85 -1.62 -1.45 -2.48
N ILE A 86 -2.48 -0.54 -2.04
CA ILE A 86 -3.00 -0.52 -0.68
C ILE A 86 -4.50 -0.73 -0.72
N TYR A 87 -4.97 -1.76 -0.02
CA TYR A 87 -6.38 -2.09 0.03
C TYR A 87 -7.15 -1.03 0.84
N ILE A 88 -8.21 -0.49 0.26
CA ILE A 88 -8.98 0.55 0.94
C ILE A 88 -10.41 0.10 1.28
N GLY A 89 -10.72 -1.17 1.04
CA GLY A 89 -12.05 -1.70 1.32
C GLY A 89 -12.92 -1.78 0.07
N ASN A 90 -14.00 -2.53 0.15
CA ASN A 90 -14.99 -2.65 -0.92
C ASN A 90 -14.42 -3.08 -2.28
N GLY A 91 -13.37 -3.90 -2.25
CA GLY A 91 -12.74 -4.40 -3.48
C GLY A 91 -11.92 -3.37 -4.20
N GLN A 92 -11.60 -2.24 -3.56
CA GLN A 92 -10.84 -1.16 -4.16
C GLN A 92 -9.46 -1.01 -3.53
N TYR A 93 -8.56 -0.37 -4.25
CA TYR A 93 -7.22 -0.12 -3.76
C TYR A 93 -6.65 1.16 -4.36
N VAL A 94 -5.71 1.78 -3.65
CA VAL A 94 -4.99 2.95 -4.13
C VAL A 94 -3.58 2.51 -4.48
N HIS A 95 -3.08 2.95 -5.63
CA HIS A 95 -1.77 2.52 -6.11
C HIS A 95 -1.16 3.51 -7.09
N ALA A 96 0.15 3.38 -7.31
CA ALA A 96 0.85 4.09 -8.38
C ALA A 96 1.07 3.07 -9.50
N PRO A 97 0.28 3.13 -10.59
CA PRO A 97 0.20 2.00 -11.52
C PRO A 97 1.37 1.85 -12.49
N HIS A 98 1.69 2.86 -13.27
CA HIS A 98 2.76 2.73 -14.28
C HIS A 98 3.11 4.09 -14.86
N THR A 99 4.19 4.13 -15.62
CA THR A 99 4.66 5.35 -16.27
C THR A 99 3.53 5.98 -17.10
N GLY A 100 3.37 7.28 -16.98
CA GLY A 100 2.33 8.00 -17.70
C GLY A 100 1.02 8.11 -16.95
N ASP A 101 0.92 7.47 -15.80
CA ASP A 101 -0.28 7.52 -14.99
C ASP A 101 0.00 8.23 -13.67
N VAL A 102 -0.99 8.28 -12.80
CA VAL A 102 -0.91 8.94 -11.51
C VAL A 102 -1.37 7.98 -10.42
N VAL A 103 -1.08 8.31 -9.16
CA VAL A 103 -1.64 7.59 -8.03
C VAL A 103 -3.15 7.72 -8.10
N LYS A 104 -3.83 6.60 -8.03
CA LYS A 104 -5.29 6.58 -8.18
C LYS A 104 -5.93 5.39 -7.49
N VAL A 105 -7.23 5.46 -7.33
CA VAL A 105 -8.04 4.37 -6.82
C VAL A 105 -8.50 3.50 -7.99
N SER A 106 -8.37 2.21 -7.83
CA SER A 106 -8.83 1.24 -8.83
C SER A 106 -9.64 0.16 -8.12
N SER A 107 -10.36 -0.66 -8.86
CA SER A 107 -11.10 -1.78 -8.29
C SER A 107 -10.66 -3.10 -8.89
N GLY A 108 -11.01 -4.20 -8.22
CA GLY A 108 -10.68 -5.53 -8.72
C GLY A 108 -9.49 -6.16 -8.03
N VAL A 109 -9.64 -6.48 -6.74
CA VAL A 109 -8.56 -7.11 -5.97
C VAL A 109 -8.16 -8.47 -6.53
N GLY A 110 -9.01 -9.11 -7.33
CA GLY A 110 -8.70 -10.40 -7.94
C GLY A 110 -7.51 -10.38 -8.90
N LYS A 111 -7.00 -9.20 -9.25
CA LYS A 111 -5.80 -9.07 -10.06
C LYS A 111 -4.54 -9.37 -9.25
N PHE A 112 -4.66 -9.40 -7.93
CA PHE A 112 -3.52 -9.63 -7.03
C PHE A 112 -3.50 -11.07 -6.55
N THR A 113 -2.36 -11.48 -6.01
CA THR A 113 -2.15 -12.84 -5.54
C THR A 113 -2.48 -12.98 -4.06
N CYS A 114 -2.17 -11.99 -3.27
CA CYS A 114 -2.33 -12.06 -1.81
C CYS A 114 -2.26 -10.66 -1.20
N GLY A 115 -2.45 -10.62 0.11
CA GLY A 115 -2.24 -9.40 0.89
C GLY A 115 -1.04 -9.55 1.81
N LEU A 116 -0.43 -8.43 2.18
CA LEU A 116 0.70 -8.40 3.10
C LEU A 116 0.31 -7.56 4.30
N ARG A 117 0.61 -8.08 5.49
CA ARG A 117 0.28 -7.40 6.74
C ARG A 117 1.53 -7.23 7.57
N TYR A 118 1.70 -6.02 8.12
CA TYR A 118 2.91 -5.66 8.84
C TYR A 118 2.68 -5.42 10.33
N GLN A 119 1.51 -5.68 10.81
CA GLN A 119 1.25 -5.51 12.24
C GLN A 119 1.02 -6.84 12.96
#